data_0bdadff97aec04b392d23c57a60829f0
#
_entry.id   0bdadff97aec04b392d23c57a60829f0
#
_cell.length_a   1.000
_cell.length_b   1.000
_cell.length_c   1.000
_cell.angle_alpha   90.00
_cell.angle_beta   90.00
_cell.angle_gamma   90.00
#
_symmetry.space_group_name_H-M   'P 1'
#
loop_
_entity.id
_entity.type
_entity.pdbx_description
1 polymer ?
#
loop_
_entity_poly.entity_id
_entity_poly.type
_entity_poly.pdbx_seq_one_letter_code
_entity_poly.pdbx_strand_id
1 'polypeptide(L)'
;MIEYRLNGPASQERQRIRLMAALRENRFPQSILIDGPAGIGKKALAIEIAKALQCSDASHRPCGHCFGCKMASDIGVTDKWLIPMESAEAHTRSAASVSAGSNAKTIEDFKQAYIEEIFKNPYRVDVFGAGAEISVGLIRSMTNAFALKGDRVRVVIVAEADRMNDSAANAFLKTLEEVPPDTYFILTTSSREKMLPTIRSRCLALHLLPLSDDEVRSETLRLLGEDVDADDVTDDVVGLSVGSPGKALYYVGTGKKWCDLAASFVKESILAHYTELFRMLADAEVDEVTEACRFLEVLSFLLSDLLRAKSGAKLRIPATTAQVNIEAFPQIDVNALERAVSVVQETMNRVASRRTAPPMLLQSLAIKLFEGYK
;
A
#
# COMPACT_ATOMS: atom_id res chain seq x y z
N MET A 1 29.81 20.22 -11.83
CA MET A 1 28.85 19.14 -12.19
C MET A 1 27.87 19.01 -11.03
N ILE A 2 26.54 19.03 -11.26
CA ILE A 2 25.54 18.92 -10.18
C ILE A 2 25.57 17.51 -9.61
N GLU A 3 25.68 17.39 -8.31
CA GLU A 3 25.59 16.11 -7.60
C GLU A 3 24.12 15.82 -7.24
N TYR A 4 23.59 14.65 -7.66
CA TYR A 4 22.25 14.20 -7.28
C TYR A 4 22.33 13.12 -6.22
N ARG A 5 21.56 13.28 -5.13
CA ARG A 5 21.49 12.34 -4.01
C ARG A 5 20.02 12.04 -3.67
N LEU A 6 19.46 10.99 -4.22
CA LEU A 6 18.12 10.52 -3.87
C LEU A 6 18.19 9.64 -2.61
N ASN A 7 17.51 10.02 -1.54
CA ASN A 7 17.62 9.37 -0.22
C ASN A 7 16.71 8.17 -0.01
N GLY A 8 15.67 8.00 -0.80
CA GLY A 8 14.72 6.91 -0.58
C GLY A 8 14.29 6.21 -1.85
N PRO A 9 13.85 4.97 -1.74
CA PRO A 9 14.10 3.99 -0.68
C PRO A 9 15.56 3.48 -0.70
N ALA A 10 16.19 3.34 0.47
CA ALA A 10 17.62 3.03 0.59
C ALA A 10 17.99 1.71 -0.10
N SER A 11 17.18 0.68 0.07
CA SER A 11 17.35 -0.67 -0.48
C SER A 11 17.17 -0.79 -2.00
N GLN A 12 16.68 0.27 -2.68
CA GLN A 12 16.53 0.31 -4.14
C GLN A 12 17.68 1.09 -4.80
N GLU A 13 18.90 0.88 -4.33
CA GLU A 13 20.09 1.64 -4.75
C GLU A 13 20.32 1.60 -6.27
N ARG A 14 20.15 0.45 -6.89
CA ARG A 14 20.35 0.29 -8.34
C ARG A 14 19.42 1.20 -9.15
N GLN A 15 18.16 1.32 -8.75
CA GLN A 15 17.18 2.19 -9.39
C GLN A 15 17.51 3.66 -9.13
N ARG A 16 17.92 4.01 -7.91
CA ARG A 16 18.35 5.37 -7.58
C ARG A 16 19.56 5.81 -8.40
N ILE A 17 20.58 4.95 -8.55
CA ILE A 17 21.78 5.22 -9.37
C ILE A 17 21.37 5.53 -10.82
N ARG A 18 20.48 4.74 -11.40
CA ARG A 18 19.98 4.96 -12.78
C ARG A 18 19.28 6.29 -12.93
N LEU A 19 18.42 6.66 -11.97
CA LEU A 19 17.71 7.95 -11.96
C LEU A 19 18.68 9.11 -11.80
N MET A 20 19.65 9.01 -10.91
CA MET A 20 20.67 10.04 -10.71
C MET A 20 21.53 10.24 -11.97
N ALA A 21 21.85 9.18 -12.69
CA ALA A 21 22.56 9.27 -13.97
C ALA A 21 21.71 10.03 -15.01
N ALA A 22 20.43 9.68 -15.15
CA ALA A 22 19.53 10.36 -16.09
C ALA A 22 19.35 11.86 -15.74
N LEU A 23 19.28 12.21 -14.46
CA LEU A 23 19.21 13.60 -13.99
C LEU A 23 20.51 14.37 -14.31
N ARG A 24 21.69 13.77 -14.08
CA ARG A 24 23.00 14.37 -14.40
C ARG A 24 23.19 14.65 -15.89
N GLU A 25 22.69 13.74 -16.72
CA GLU A 25 22.79 13.84 -18.18
C GLU A 25 21.72 14.71 -18.81
N ASN A 26 20.83 15.32 -17.98
CA ASN A 26 19.68 16.09 -18.44
C ASN A 26 18.77 15.31 -19.41
N ARG A 27 18.67 13.99 -19.20
CA ARG A 27 17.87 13.05 -20.00
C ARG A 27 16.74 12.41 -19.20
N PHE A 28 16.31 13.10 -18.15
CA PHE A 28 15.24 12.57 -17.32
C PHE A 28 13.92 12.57 -18.11
N PRO A 29 13.22 11.45 -18.21
CA PRO A 29 11.98 11.36 -18.98
C PRO A 29 10.87 12.17 -18.34
N GLN A 30 10.03 12.81 -19.15
CA GLN A 30 8.91 13.60 -18.66
C GLN A 30 7.82 12.74 -18.00
N SER A 31 7.75 11.43 -18.31
CA SER A 31 6.77 10.52 -17.72
C SER A 31 7.44 9.22 -17.26
N ILE A 32 7.33 8.92 -15.98
CA ILE A 32 7.82 7.69 -15.36
C ILE A 32 6.70 6.94 -14.65
N LEU A 33 6.78 5.61 -14.68
CA LEU A 33 5.90 4.72 -13.95
C LEU A 33 6.73 3.91 -12.95
N ILE A 34 6.54 4.18 -11.66
CA ILE A 34 7.15 3.44 -10.56
C ILE A 34 6.18 2.34 -10.15
N ASP A 35 6.50 1.09 -10.46
CA ASP A 35 5.69 -0.06 -10.11
C ASP A 35 6.40 -0.97 -9.09
N GLY A 36 5.64 -1.72 -8.32
CA GLY A 36 6.16 -2.62 -7.30
C GLY A 36 5.16 -2.84 -6.16
N PRO A 37 5.46 -3.73 -5.19
CA PRO A 37 4.55 -4.05 -4.09
C PRO A 37 4.08 -2.82 -3.31
N ALA A 38 2.90 -2.93 -2.68
CA ALA A 38 2.42 -1.90 -1.77
C ALA A 38 3.40 -1.74 -0.59
N GLY A 39 3.69 -0.49 -0.18
CA GLY A 39 4.60 -0.20 0.93
C GLY A 39 6.10 -0.32 0.63
N ILE A 40 6.52 -0.59 -0.62
CA ILE A 40 7.94 -0.74 -0.99
C ILE A 40 8.71 0.61 -1.08
N GLY A 41 8.02 1.74 -0.95
CA GLY A 41 8.62 3.07 -1.03
C GLY A 41 8.43 3.78 -2.37
N LYS A 42 7.46 3.40 -3.20
CA LYS A 42 7.15 4.08 -4.47
C LYS A 42 6.91 5.58 -4.30
N LYS A 43 6.09 5.95 -3.31
CA LYS A 43 5.77 7.36 -3.01
C LYS A 43 6.97 8.10 -2.44
N ALA A 44 7.78 7.45 -1.60
CA ALA A 44 9.03 8.02 -1.09
C ALA A 44 9.97 8.40 -2.24
N LEU A 45 10.15 7.50 -3.21
CA LEU A 45 10.97 7.75 -4.39
C LEU A 45 10.38 8.85 -5.28
N ALA A 46 9.06 8.87 -5.47
CA ALA A 46 8.37 9.91 -6.24
C ALA A 46 8.60 11.32 -5.67
N ILE A 47 8.50 11.45 -4.34
CA ILE A 47 8.76 12.72 -3.63
C ILE A 47 10.22 13.15 -3.79
N GLU A 48 11.17 12.23 -3.64
CA GLU A 48 12.60 12.56 -3.81
C GLU A 48 12.94 12.99 -5.23
N ILE A 49 12.36 12.35 -6.24
CA ILE A 49 12.49 12.77 -7.64
C ILE A 49 11.89 14.17 -7.84
N ALA A 50 10.70 14.42 -7.29
CA ALA A 50 10.05 15.73 -7.38
C ALA A 50 10.92 16.84 -6.78
N LYS A 51 11.48 16.59 -5.59
CA LYS A 51 12.45 17.50 -4.95
C LYS A 51 13.68 17.75 -5.83
N ALA A 52 14.26 16.68 -6.40
CA ALA A 52 15.46 16.79 -7.23
C ALA A 52 15.22 17.61 -8.52
N LEU A 53 14.06 17.41 -9.18
CA LEU A 53 13.67 18.13 -10.38
C LEU A 53 13.37 19.63 -10.13
N GLN A 54 12.75 19.95 -9.01
CA GLN A 54 12.37 21.31 -8.64
C GLN A 54 13.47 22.08 -7.87
N CYS A 55 14.55 21.40 -7.50
CA CYS A 55 15.64 21.98 -6.72
C CYS A 55 16.42 23.03 -7.55
N SER A 56 16.62 24.21 -6.97
CA SER A 56 17.41 25.29 -7.57
C SER A 56 18.88 25.32 -7.16
N ASP A 57 19.33 24.41 -6.28
CA ASP A 57 20.72 24.36 -5.86
C ASP A 57 21.64 23.99 -7.03
N ALA A 58 22.79 24.67 -7.12
CA ALA A 58 23.73 24.50 -8.22
C ALA A 58 24.72 23.34 -8.02
N SER A 59 24.83 22.83 -6.79
CA SER A 59 25.83 21.83 -6.42
C SER A 59 25.21 20.49 -6.01
N HIS A 60 24.15 20.49 -5.18
CA HIS A 60 23.54 19.28 -4.62
C HIS A 60 22.02 19.28 -4.82
N ARG A 61 21.47 18.24 -5.44
CA ARG A 61 20.03 18.09 -5.66
C ARG A 61 19.53 16.70 -5.21
N PRO A 62 18.45 16.65 -4.42
CA PRO A 62 17.76 17.78 -3.75
C PRO A 62 18.55 18.34 -2.57
N CYS A 63 18.52 19.64 -2.34
CA CYS A 63 19.17 20.27 -1.20
C CYS A 63 18.31 20.27 0.08
N GLY A 64 17.00 20.04 -0.04
CA GLY A 64 16.04 19.98 1.07
C GLY A 64 15.53 21.33 1.59
N HIS A 65 16.23 22.44 1.34
CA HIS A 65 15.95 23.75 1.95
C HIS A 65 15.54 24.86 0.97
N CYS A 66 15.83 24.72 -0.32
CA CYS A 66 15.44 25.73 -1.32
C CYS A 66 13.91 25.74 -1.52
N PHE A 67 13.43 26.83 -2.17
CA PHE A 67 12.00 26.98 -2.42
C PHE A 67 11.40 25.79 -3.19
N GLY A 68 12.08 25.27 -4.23
CA GLY A 68 11.61 24.11 -5.00
C GLY A 68 11.48 22.84 -4.15
N CYS A 69 12.47 22.54 -3.30
CA CYS A 69 12.41 21.40 -2.40
C CYS A 69 11.28 21.54 -1.36
N LYS A 70 11.09 22.74 -0.79
CA LYS A 70 10.00 23.02 0.14
C LYS A 70 8.64 22.85 -0.54
N MET A 71 8.47 23.43 -1.74
CA MET A 71 7.25 23.29 -2.53
C MET A 71 6.93 21.84 -2.92
N ALA A 72 7.94 21.00 -3.18
CA ALA A 72 7.75 19.59 -3.44
C ALA A 72 7.28 18.82 -2.19
N SER A 73 7.53 19.36 -1.00
CA SER A 73 7.14 18.81 0.30
C SER A 73 5.98 19.58 0.94
N ASP A 74 5.43 20.58 0.27
CA ASP A 74 4.36 21.41 0.82
C ASP A 74 3.00 20.69 0.73
N ILE A 75 2.42 20.44 1.89
CA ILE A 75 1.14 19.80 2.09
C ILE A 75 -0.01 20.64 1.50
N GLY A 76 0.12 21.98 1.53
CA GLY A 76 -0.89 22.91 1.00
C GLY A 76 -1.00 22.91 -0.52
N VAL A 77 -0.06 22.31 -1.25
CA VAL A 77 -0.06 22.30 -2.73
C VAL A 77 -0.63 20.97 -3.24
N THR A 78 -1.94 20.85 -3.14
CA THR A 78 -2.69 19.62 -3.45
C THR A 78 -2.88 19.38 -4.95
N ASP A 79 -2.74 20.39 -5.80
CA ASP A 79 -2.87 20.33 -7.26
C ASP A 79 -1.76 19.50 -7.94
N LYS A 80 -0.65 19.25 -7.24
CA LYS A 80 0.46 18.40 -7.68
C LYS A 80 0.21 16.91 -7.46
N TRP A 81 -0.88 16.55 -6.79
CA TRP A 81 -1.22 15.18 -6.50
C TRP A 81 -2.53 14.79 -7.16
N LEU A 82 -2.49 13.68 -7.91
CA LEU A 82 -3.67 12.94 -8.32
C LEU A 82 -3.76 11.67 -7.47
N ILE A 83 -4.83 11.56 -6.71
CA ILE A 83 -5.07 10.45 -5.80
C ILE A 83 -6.46 9.85 -6.07
N PRO A 84 -6.66 8.55 -5.80
CA PRO A 84 -7.98 7.96 -5.85
C PRO A 84 -8.89 8.60 -4.81
N MET A 85 -10.11 8.94 -5.22
CA MET A 85 -11.14 9.55 -4.36
C MET A 85 -12.42 8.73 -4.44
N GLU A 86 -13.10 8.55 -3.34
CA GLU A 86 -14.45 8.01 -3.36
C GLU A 86 -15.42 9.06 -3.94
N SER A 87 -16.51 8.61 -4.58
CA SER A 87 -17.51 9.54 -5.10
C SER A 87 -18.14 10.34 -3.95
N ALA A 88 -18.57 11.57 -4.23
CA ALA A 88 -19.20 12.45 -3.24
C ALA A 88 -20.41 11.79 -2.53
N GLU A 89 -21.12 10.88 -3.22
CA GLU A 89 -22.22 10.09 -2.65
C GLU A 89 -21.73 9.02 -1.65
N ALA A 90 -20.55 8.45 -1.86
CA ALA A 90 -19.95 7.51 -0.91
C ALA A 90 -19.43 8.24 0.34
N HIS A 91 -18.92 9.46 0.18
CA HIS A 91 -18.50 10.30 1.32
C HIS A 91 -19.66 10.68 2.23
N THR A 92 -20.84 11.01 1.67
CA THR A 92 -22.03 11.32 2.47
C THR A 92 -22.54 10.12 3.28
N ARG A 93 -22.38 8.90 2.78
CA ARG A 93 -22.74 7.67 3.52
C ARG A 93 -21.71 7.30 4.60
N SER A 94 -20.42 7.52 4.33
CA SER A 94 -19.35 7.29 5.32
C SER A 94 -19.39 8.34 6.47
N ALA A 95 -19.71 9.59 6.16
CA ALA A 95 -19.86 10.66 7.15
C ALA A 95 -21.11 10.53 8.01
N ALA A 96 -22.16 9.84 7.55
CA ALA A 96 -23.36 9.59 8.34
C ALA A 96 -23.15 8.61 9.51
N SER A 97 -22.02 7.88 9.53
CA SER A 97 -21.62 7.04 10.64
C SER A 97 -20.81 7.79 11.72
N VAL A 98 -20.40 9.03 11.46
CA VAL A 98 -19.73 9.92 12.43
C VAL A 98 -20.69 11.06 12.77
N SER A 99 -21.33 10.97 13.92
CA SER A 99 -22.15 11.95 14.66
C SER A 99 -22.45 13.28 13.96
N ALA A 100 -23.75 13.57 13.80
CA ALA A 100 -24.31 14.82 13.35
C ALA A 100 -23.69 16.05 14.07
N GLY A 101 -22.80 16.74 13.39
CA GLY A 101 -22.25 18.01 13.88
C GLY A 101 -21.09 18.46 13.03
N SER A 102 -21.32 19.38 12.10
CA SER A 102 -20.40 20.25 11.42
C SER A 102 -19.76 19.78 10.09
N ASN A 103 -19.85 20.70 9.10
CA ASN A 103 -19.03 20.92 7.92
C ASN A 103 -18.68 19.68 7.08
N ALA A 104 -19.42 19.47 5.99
CA ALA A 104 -19.04 18.54 4.95
C ALA A 104 -17.60 18.83 4.50
N LYS A 105 -16.66 17.90 4.75
CA LYS A 105 -15.27 18.01 4.30
C LYS A 105 -15.26 18.09 2.78
N THR A 106 -14.55 19.05 2.25
CA THR A 106 -14.39 19.22 0.80
C THR A 106 -13.45 18.16 0.21
N ILE A 107 -13.48 17.96 -1.10
CA ILE A 107 -12.51 17.11 -1.81
C ILE A 107 -11.07 17.56 -1.49
N GLU A 108 -10.87 18.86 -1.35
CA GLU A 108 -9.56 19.43 -1.05
C GLU A 108 -9.08 19.07 0.35
N ASP A 109 -9.97 19.09 1.34
CA ASP A 109 -9.66 18.67 2.72
C ASP A 109 -9.23 17.19 2.77
N PHE A 110 -9.87 16.32 1.98
CA PHE A 110 -9.48 14.91 1.88
C PHE A 110 -8.12 14.73 1.21
N LYS A 111 -7.86 15.46 0.11
CA LYS A 111 -6.55 15.44 -0.55
C LYS A 111 -5.45 15.90 0.39
N GLN A 112 -5.68 17.00 1.11
CA GLN A 112 -4.72 17.54 2.06
C GLN A 112 -4.43 16.54 3.17
N ALA A 113 -5.45 15.96 3.80
CA ALA A 113 -5.27 14.95 4.83
C ALA A 113 -4.51 13.72 4.34
N TYR A 114 -4.79 13.25 3.11
CA TYR A 114 -4.05 12.13 2.51
C TYR A 114 -2.58 12.49 2.27
N ILE A 115 -2.30 13.68 1.76
CA ILE A 115 -0.94 14.16 1.49
C ILE A 115 -0.16 14.32 2.80
N GLU A 116 -0.77 14.85 3.84
CA GLU A 116 -0.19 14.94 5.19
C GLU A 116 0.27 13.56 5.69
N GLU A 117 -0.58 12.56 5.55
CA GLU A 117 -0.25 11.20 5.97
C GLU A 117 0.88 10.57 5.11
N ILE A 118 0.92 10.89 3.81
CA ILE A 118 2.03 10.45 2.94
C ILE A 118 3.36 11.09 3.36
N PHE A 119 3.36 12.36 3.74
CA PHE A 119 4.60 13.02 4.20
C PHE A 119 5.05 12.53 5.58
N LYS A 120 4.12 12.15 6.47
CA LYS A 120 4.47 11.49 7.74
C LYS A 120 5.07 10.11 7.52
N ASN A 121 4.48 9.32 6.63
CA ASN A 121 4.96 7.98 6.28
C ASN A 121 4.79 7.68 4.78
N PRO A 122 5.78 7.99 3.94
CA PRO A 122 5.70 7.76 2.50
C PRO A 122 5.76 6.28 2.09
N TYR A 123 6.00 5.37 3.05
CA TYR A 123 5.95 3.92 2.87
C TYR A 123 4.59 3.32 3.23
N ARG A 124 3.65 4.12 3.74
CA ARG A 124 2.35 3.58 4.16
C ARG A 124 1.67 2.79 3.06
N VAL A 125 1.01 1.73 3.48
CA VAL A 125 0.12 0.94 2.62
C VAL A 125 -1.26 1.57 2.66
N ASP A 126 -1.71 2.12 1.53
CA ASP A 126 -3.04 2.71 1.46
C ASP A 126 -4.10 1.63 1.23
N VAL A 127 -5.17 1.75 1.98
CA VAL A 127 -6.38 0.94 1.79
C VAL A 127 -7.48 1.86 1.28
N PHE A 128 -7.67 1.88 -0.02
CA PHE A 128 -8.77 2.60 -0.64
C PHE A 128 -10.02 1.73 -0.70
N GLY A 129 -11.18 2.36 -0.50
CA GLY A 129 -12.44 1.69 -0.75
C GLY A 129 -12.57 1.17 -2.20
N ALA A 130 -13.45 0.20 -2.41
CA ALA A 130 -13.66 -0.41 -3.73
C ALA A 130 -14.11 0.61 -4.80
N GLY A 131 -14.77 1.70 -4.37
CA GLY A 131 -15.23 2.76 -5.25
C GLY A 131 -14.28 3.96 -5.37
N ALA A 132 -13.12 3.92 -4.72
CA ALA A 132 -12.15 5.02 -4.82
C ALA A 132 -11.43 4.94 -6.17
N GLU A 133 -11.55 6.01 -6.97
CA GLU A 133 -10.98 6.10 -8.31
C GLU A 133 -10.40 7.49 -8.61
N ILE A 134 -9.49 7.55 -9.57
CA ILE A 134 -9.07 8.82 -10.18
C ILE A 134 -10.04 9.10 -11.31
N SER A 135 -10.89 10.11 -11.12
CA SER A 135 -11.92 10.47 -12.07
C SER A 135 -11.40 11.37 -13.20
N VAL A 136 -12.15 11.42 -14.32
CA VAL A 136 -11.84 12.34 -15.43
C VAL A 136 -11.89 13.81 -15.01
N GLY A 137 -12.70 14.15 -14.00
CA GLY A 137 -12.76 15.50 -13.43
C GLY A 137 -11.42 15.95 -12.84
N LEU A 138 -10.75 15.07 -12.09
CA LEU A 138 -9.43 15.33 -11.53
C LEU A 138 -8.37 15.54 -12.62
N ILE A 139 -8.40 14.73 -13.70
CA ILE A 139 -7.48 14.89 -14.85
C ILE A 139 -7.71 16.23 -15.55
N ARG A 140 -8.98 16.63 -15.78
CA ARG A 140 -9.30 17.91 -16.41
C ARG A 140 -8.88 19.11 -15.54
N SER A 141 -9.13 19.07 -14.23
CA SER A 141 -8.69 20.11 -13.31
C SER A 141 -7.18 20.31 -13.36
N MET A 142 -6.42 19.22 -13.33
CA MET A 142 -4.96 19.24 -13.47
C MET A 142 -4.54 19.84 -14.81
N THR A 143 -5.14 19.42 -15.93
CA THR A 143 -4.79 19.91 -17.27
C THR A 143 -5.09 21.39 -17.41
N ASN A 144 -6.20 21.88 -16.85
CA ASN A 144 -6.54 23.30 -16.85
C ASN A 144 -5.54 24.15 -16.05
N ALA A 145 -5.02 23.61 -14.94
CA ALA A 145 -3.97 24.29 -14.16
C ALA A 145 -2.67 24.49 -14.96
N PHE A 146 -2.39 23.64 -15.97
CA PHE A 146 -1.22 23.82 -16.85
C PHE A 146 -1.35 24.98 -17.84
N ALA A 147 -2.57 25.42 -18.15
CA ALA A 147 -2.80 26.59 -19.01
C ALA A 147 -2.32 27.89 -18.35
N LEU A 148 -2.20 27.91 -17.04
CA LEU A 148 -1.60 29.02 -16.31
C LEU A 148 -0.07 28.90 -16.44
N LYS A 149 0.52 29.77 -17.31
CA LYS A 149 1.96 29.79 -17.54
C LYS A 149 2.72 30.06 -16.24
N GLY A 150 3.66 29.19 -15.90
CA GLY A 150 4.61 29.36 -14.81
C GLY A 150 6.02 29.09 -15.33
N ASP A 151 7.00 29.90 -14.95
CA ASP A 151 8.42 29.75 -15.35
C ASP A 151 9.17 28.69 -14.53
N ARG A 152 8.44 27.67 -13.95
CA ARG A 152 9.02 26.70 -13.03
C ARG A 152 8.70 25.27 -13.46
N VAL A 153 9.67 24.37 -13.17
CA VAL A 153 9.48 22.94 -13.31
C VAL A 153 8.27 22.48 -12.50
N ARG A 154 7.35 21.79 -13.14
CA ARG A 154 6.15 21.21 -12.55
C ARG A 154 6.32 19.69 -12.45
N VAL A 155 5.98 19.15 -11.30
CA VAL A 155 5.97 17.70 -11.10
C VAL A 155 4.61 17.31 -10.56
N VAL A 156 3.95 16.37 -11.23
CA VAL A 156 2.67 15.81 -10.81
C VAL A 156 2.89 14.34 -10.41
N ILE A 157 2.52 14.02 -9.18
CA ILE A 157 2.55 12.65 -8.67
C ILE A 157 1.15 12.05 -8.78
N VAL A 158 1.03 10.96 -9.53
CA VAL A 158 -0.21 10.19 -9.66
C VAL A 158 -0.09 8.94 -8.81
N ALA A 159 -0.69 8.98 -7.61
CA ALA A 159 -0.65 7.86 -6.69
C ALA A 159 -1.70 6.80 -7.08
N GLU A 160 -1.32 5.51 -7.02
CA GLU A 160 -2.17 4.37 -7.36
C GLU A 160 -2.86 4.55 -8.74
N ALA A 161 -2.04 4.80 -9.77
CA ALA A 161 -2.50 5.13 -11.13
C ALA A 161 -3.36 4.02 -11.80
N ASP A 162 -3.27 2.79 -11.30
CA ASP A 162 -4.14 1.66 -11.69
C ASP A 162 -5.61 1.85 -11.27
N ARG A 163 -5.91 2.88 -10.46
CA ARG A 163 -7.26 3.26 -10.06
C ARG A 163 -7.87 4.38 -10.91
N MET A 164 -7.27 4.71 -12.04
CA MET A 164 -7.93 5.55 -13.03
C MET A 164 -9.11 4.80 -13.65
N ASN A 165 -10.29 5.43 -13.69
CA ASN A 165 -11.35 4.88 -14.52
C ASN A 165 -11.04 5.07 -16.02
N ASP A 166 -11.74 4.35 -16.91
CA ASP A 166 -11.46 4.35 -18.35
C ASP A 166 -11.49 5.76 -18.96
N SER A 167 -12.43 6.59 -18.52
CA SER A 167 -12.57 7.98 -19.00
C SER A 167 -11.37 8.84 -18.58
N ALA A 168 -10.89 8.68 -17.34
CA ALA A 168 -9.72 9.37 -16.82
C ALA A 168 -8.44 8.92 -17.54
N ALA A 169 -8.28 7.61 -17.71
CA ALA A 169 -7.14 7.01 -18.38
C ALA A 169 -7.03 7.51 -19.83
N ASN A 170 -8.16 7.52 -20.59
CA ASN A 170 -8.20 8.04 -21.95
C ASN A 170 -7.95 9.56 -22.04
N ALA A 171 -8.43 10.34 -21.07
CA ALA A 171 -8.14 11.78 -21.01
C ALA A 171 -6.66 12.03 -20.69
N PHE A 172 -6.07 11.22 -19.82
CA PHE A 172 -4.68 11.33 -19.42
C PHE A 172 -3.70 10.95 -20.55
N LEU A 173 -4.09 10.01 -21.44
CA LEU A 173 -3.30 9.67 -22.63
C LEU A 173 -2.97 10.89 -23.49
N LYS A 174 -3.92 11.79 -23.71
CA LYS A 174 -3.71 13.03 -24.47
C LYS A 174 -2.64 13.90 -23.81
N THR A 175 -2.65 13.97 -22.48
CA THR A 175 -1.65 14.73 -21.71
C THR A 175 -0.26 14.09 -21.78
N LEU A 176 -0.20 12.75 -21.82
CA LEU A 176 1.07 12.02 -21.95
C LEU A 176 1.64 12.06 -23.39
N GLU A 177 0.81 12.27 -24.40
CA GLU A 177 1.24 12.46 -25.79
C GLU A 177 1.84 13.86 -26.01
N GLU A 178 1.26 14.87 -25.39
CA GLU A 178 1.67 16.26 -25.52
C GLU A 178 1.98 16.86 -24.14
N VAL A 179 3.04 16.32 -23.50
CA VAL A 179 3.47 16.82 -22.18
C VAL A 179 3.93 18.27 -22.29
N PRO A 180 3.36 19.20 -21.50
CA PRO A 180 3.80 20.60 -21.53
C PRO A 180 5.29 20.74 -21.18
N PRO A 181 5.99 21.75 -21.71
CA PRO A 181 7.37 22.01 -21.34
C PRO A 181 7.56 22.11 -19.83
N ASP A 182 8.72 21.65 -19.35
CA ASP A 182 9.09 21.66 -17.92
C ASP A 182 8.07 20.99 -16.99
N THR A 183 7.29 20.04 -17.52
CA THR A 183 6.31 19.26 -16.76
C THR A 183 6.72 17.81 -16.73
N TYR A 184 6.64 17.18 -15.54
CA TYR A 184 6.98 15.79 -15.29
C TYR A 184 5.83 15.08 -14.60
N PHE A 185 5.53 13.86 -15.06
CA PHE A 185 4.55 12.96 -14.45
C PHE A 185 5.25 11.78 -13.78
N ILE A 186 4.97 11.56 -12.50
CA ILE A 186 5.46 10.41 -11.74
C ILE A 186 4.26 9.58 -11.32
N LEU A 187 4.02 8.49 -12.02
CA LEU A 187 2.94 7.56 -11.71
C LEU A 187 3.45 6.49 -10.75
N THR A 188 2.64 6.13 -9.77
CA THR A 188 2.91 4.95 -8.92
C THR A 188 1.78 3.95 -9.05
N THR A 189 2.09 2.65 -9.02
CA THR A 189 1.09 1.58 -9.02
C THR A 189 1.59 0.34 -8.29
N SER A 190 0.67 -0.38 -7.65
CA SER A 190 0.93 -1.71 -7.09
C SER A 190 0.41 -2.82 -8.01
N SER A 191 -0.32 -2.48 -9.08
CA SER A 191 -0.96 -3.42 -10.02
C SER A 191 -0.78 -2.94 -11.46
N ARG A 192 0.43 -3.09 -11.98
CA ARG A 192 0.79 -2.63 -13.33
C ARG A 192 -0.10 -3.23 -14.43
N GLU A 193 -0.55 -4.45 -14.24
CA GLU A 193 -1.42 -5.19 -15.17
C GLU A 193 -2.80 -4.56 -15.33
N LYS A 194 -3.30 -3.83 -14.31
CA LYS A 194 -4.58 -3.12 -14.36
C LYS A 194 -4.51 -1.80 -15.14
N MET A 195 -3.31 -1.30 -15.41
CA MET A 195 -3.13 -0.07 -16.18
C MET A 195 -3.26 -0.32 -17.68
N LEU A 196 -3.83 0.64 -18.39
CA LEU A 196 -3.91 0.59 -19.85
C LEU A 196 -2.52 0.40 -20.48
N PRO A 197 -2.34 -0.53 -21.43
CA PRO A 197 -1.08 -0.73 -22.14
C PRO A 197 -0.57 0.55 -22.80
N THR A 198 -1.47 1.41 -23.27
CA THR A 198 -1.19 2.70 -23.90
C THR A 198 -0.58 3.72 -22.95
N ILE A 199 -0.94 3.74 -21.66
CA ILE A 199 -0.29 4.56 -20.63
C ILE A 199 1.10 3.99 -20.35
N ARG A 200 1.19 2.66 -20.15
CA ARG A 200 2.45 1.99 -19.84
C ARG A 200 3.53 2.20 -20.90
N SER A 201 3.14 2.24 -22.19
CA SER A 201 4.08 2.42 -23.30
C SER A 201 4.63 3.84 -23.42
N ARG A 202 3.98 4.84 -22.79
CA ARG A 202 4.39 6.25 -22.80
C ARG A 202 5.18 6.66 -21.55
N CYS A 203 5.33 5.76 -20.60
CA CYS A 203 6.09 6.00 -19.37
C CYS A 203 7.36 5.16 -19.33
N LEU A 204 8.48 5.74 -18.90
CA LEU A 204 9.63 4.92 -18.53
C LEU A 204 9.29 4.10 -17.28
N ALA A 205 9.32 2.78 -17.41
CA ALA A 205 9.03 1.90 -16.29
C ALA A 205 10.22 1.78 -15.33
N LEU A 206 9.97 1.95 -14.05
CA LEU A 206 10.91 1.74 -12.95
C LEU A 206 10.30 0.72 -11.98
N HIS A 207 10.84 -0.49 -11.98
CA HIS A 207 10.34 -1.58 -11.16
C HIS A 207 11.09 -1.66 -9.83
N LEU A 208 10.37 -1.53 -8.69
CA LEU A 208 10.89 -1.73 -7.35
C LEU A 208 10.62 -3.16 -6.91
N LEU A 209 11.68 -3.86 -6.49
CA LEU A 209 11.62 -5.28 -6.12
C LEU A 209 11.33 -5.43 -4.61
N PRO A 210 10.66 -6.52 -4.21
CA PRO A 210 10.59 -6.90 -2.80
C PRO A 210 12.01 -7.02 -2.21
N LEU A 211 12.15 -6.63 -0.96
CA LEU A 211 13.40 -6.71 -0.22
C LEU A 211 13.61 -8.09 0.38
N SER A 212 14.85 -8.44 0.65
CA SER A 212 15.18 -9.59 1.51
C SER A 212 14.75 -9.33 2.97
N ASP A 213 14.67 -10.40 3.76
CA ASP A 213 14.28 -10.31 5.18
C ASP A 213 15.20 -9.35 5.95
N ASP A 214 16.52 -9.41 5.71
CA ASP A 214 17.50 -8.55 6.36
C ASP A 214 17.37 -7.09 5.93
N GLU A 215 17.10 -6.84 4.64
CA GLU A 215 16.86 -5.49 4.13
C GLU A 215 15.55 -4.90 4.68
N VAL A 216 14.49 -5.70 4.80
CA VAL A 216 13.23 -5.27 5.43
C VAL A 216 13.49 -4.86 6.87
N ARG A 217 14.19 -5.71 7.65
CA ARG A 217 14.51 -5.44 9.05
C ARG A 217 15.29 -4.14 9.19
N SER A 218 16.36 -3.99 8.43
CA SER A 218 17.23 -2.80 8.50
C SER A 218 16.51 -1.53 8.07
N GLU A 219 15.71 -1.60 7.00
CA GLU A 219 14.94 -0.44 6.50
C GLU A 219 13.80 -0.07 7.45
N THR A 220 13.12 -1.06 8.03
CA THR A 220 12.07 -0.83 9.03
C THR A 220 12.62 -0.14 10.28
N LEU A 221 13.74 -0.61 10.82
CA LEU A 221 14.42 0.03 11.96
C LEU A 221 14.87 1.45 11.62
N ARG A 222 15.44 1.66 10.42
CA ARG A 222 15.81 3.00 9.95
C ARG A 222 14.61 3.97 9.89
N LEU A 223 13.45 3.49 9.49
CA LEU A 223 12.23 4.30 9.35
C LEU A 223 11.55 4.57 10.69
N LEU A 224 11.65 3.66 11.65
CA LEU A 224 11.12 3.81 13.01
C LEU A 224 11.95 4.78 13.87
N GLY A 225 13.25 4.93 13.56
CA GLY A 225 14.16 5.77 14.35
C GLY A 225 14.61 5.10 15.64
N GLU A 226 15.10 5.92 16.59
CA GLU A 226 15.71 5.45 17.83
C GLU A 226 14.69 5.10 18.95
N ASP A 227 13.42 5.43 18.76
CA ASP A 227 12.37 5.31 19.78
C ASP A 227 11.75 3.90 19.86
N VAL A 228 12.15 2.96 18.99
CA VAL A 228 11.58 1.61 18.90
C VAL A 228 12.68 0.56 19.14
N ASP A 229 12.35 -0.43 19.96
CA ASP A 229 13.25 -1.54 20.22
C ASP A 229 13.43 -2.41 18.96
N ALA A 230 14.67 -2.82 18.69
CA ALA A 230 14.96 -3.73 17.58
C ALA A 230 14.19 -5.07 17.70
N ASP A 231 13.87 -5.48 18.91
CA ASP A 231 13.14 -6.71 19.23
C ASP A 231 11.64 -6.62 18.81
N ASP A 232 11.10 -5.41 18.58
CA ASP A 232 9.74 -5.23 18.06
C ASP A 232 9.61 -5.64 16.57
N VAL A 233 10.74 -5.65 15.83
CA VAL A 233 10.78 -6.12 14.43
C VAL A 233 11.07 -7.63 14.42
N THR A 234 10.10 -8.41 14.86
CA THR A 234 10.18 -9.87 14.97
C THR A 234 10.28 -10.56 13.60
N ASP A 235 10.66 -11.85 13.58
CA ASP A 235 10.66 -12.65 12.35
C ASP A 235 9.26 -12.76 11.73
N ASP A 236 8.21 -12.84 12.54
CA ASP A 236 6.83 -12.86 12.07
C ASP A 236 6.44 -11.53 11.40
N VAL A 237 6.86 -10.38 11.96
CA VAL A 237 6.66 -9.06 11.34
C VAL A 237 7.35 -9.00 9.96
N VAL A 238 8.60 -9.46 9.89
CA VAL A 238 9.34 -9.51 8.63
C VAL A 238 8.66 -10.45 7.63
N GLY A 239 8.25 -11.62 8.06
CA GLY A 239 7.54 -12.61 7.23
C GLY A 239 6.21 -12.10 6.66
N LEU A 240 5.41 -11.42 7.49
CA LEU A 240 4.14 -10.79 7.09
C LEU A 240 4.33 -9.64 6.09
N SER A 241 5.49 -8.99 6.13
CA SER A 241 5.80 -7.87 5.25
C SER A 241 5.93 -8.23 3.77
N VAL A 242 6.30 -9.48 3.47
CA VAL A 242 6.58 -9.97 2.10
C VAL A 242 7.56 -9.07 1.34
N GLY A 243 8.64 -8.65 2.00
CA GLY A 243 9.65 -7.78 1.41
C GLY A 243 9.26 -6.30 1.34
N SER A 244 8.22 -5.86 2.05
CA SER A 244 7.75 -4.48 2.05
C SER A 244 7.97 -3.79 3.41
N PRO A 245 8.88 -2.80 3.51
CA PRO A 245 9.09 -2.05 4.75
C PRO A 245 7.82 -1.36 5.27
N GLY A 246 6.97 -0.85 4.39
CA GLY A 246 5.72 -0.20 4.79
C GLY A 246 4.71 -1.16 5.41
N LYS A 247 4.69 -2.43 4.97
CA LYS A 247 3.90 -3.47 5.64
C LYS A 247 4.52 -3.84 6.98
N ALA A 248 5.85 -3.97 7.06
CA ALA A 248 6.54 -4.23 8.32
C ALA A 248 6.24 -3.14 9.35
N LEU A 249 6.36 -1.85 8.97
CA LEU A 249 5.99 -0.71 9.82
C LEU A 249 4.56 -0.82 10.38
N TYR A 250 3.62 -1.29 9.56
CA TYR A 250 2.24 -1.50 10.01
C TYR A 250 2.15 -2.62 11.05
N TYR A 251 2.87 -3.74 10.84
CA TYR A 251 2.80 -4.89 11.74
C TYR A 251 3.64 -4.71 13.02
N VAL A 252 4.59 -3.79 13.07
CA VAL A 252 5.23 -3.40 14.34
C VAL A 252 4.17 -2.85 15.29
N GLY A 253 4.05 -3.44 16.47
CA GLY A 253 3.04 -3.10 17.48
C GLY A 253 1.64 -3.68 17.27
N THR A 254 1.23 -3.97 16.03
CA THR A 254 -0.12 -4.52 15.74
C THR A 254 -0.09 -6.00 15.33
N GLY A 255 1.02 -6.47 14.79
CA GLY A 255 1.15 -7.81 14.20
C GLY A 255 0.86 -8.93 15.21
N LYS A 256 1.30 -8.78 16.45
CA LYS A 256 1.06 -9.76 17.50
C LYS A 256 -0.43 -10.02 17.73
N LYS A 257 -1.25 -8.95 17.80
CA LYS A 257 -2.72 -9.07 17.94
C LYS A 257 -3.31 -9.95 16.84
N TRP A 258 -2.92 -9.69 15.60
CA TRP A 258 -3.45 -10.42 14.43
C TRP A 258 -2.92 -11.85 14.35
N CYS A 259 -1.67 -12.08 14.72
CA CYS A 259 -1.06 -13.41 14.77
C CYS A 259 -1.74 -14.29 15.84
N ASP A 260 -1.89 -13.77 17.05
CA ASP A 260 -2.54 -14.49 18.16
C ASP A 260 -4.01 -14.80 17.83
N LEU A 261 -4.72 -13.85 17.22
CA LEU A 261 -6.10 -14.05 16.76
C LEU A 261 -6.17 -15.14 15.68
N ALA A 262 -5.30 -15.10 14.67
CA ALA A 262 -5.29 -16.07 13.59
C ALA A 262 -4.95 -17.48 14.09
N ALA A 263 -3.95 -17.61 14.96
CA ALA A 263 -3.57 -18.89 15.55
C ALA A 263 -4.71 -19.50 16.39
N SER A 264 -5.35 -18.68 17.22
CA SER A 264 -6.50 -19.11 18.02
C SER A 264 -7.69 -19.46 17.13
N PHE A 265 -7.97 -18.66 16.10
CA PHE A 265 -9.06 -18.90 15.15
C PHE A 265 -8.90 -20.24 14.41
N VAL A 266 -7.69 -20.59 13.98
CA VAL A 266 -7.41 -21.89 13.35
C VAL A 266 -7.67 -23.03 14.32
N LYS A 267 -7.14 -22.95 15.55
CA LYS A 267 -7.33 -24.00 16.58
C LYS A 267 -8.80 -24.22 16.89
N GLU A 268 -9.52 -23.16 17.23
CA GLU A 268 -10.91 -23.25 17.62
C GLU A 268 -11.81 -23.70 16.45
N SER A 269 -11.43 -23.37 15.20
CA SER A 269 -12.11 -23.87 14.01
C SER A 269 -11.91 -25.37 13.83
N ILE A 270 -10.73 -25.92 14.08
CA ILE A 270 -10.45 -27.35 14.03
C ILE A 270 -11.25 -28.09 15.14
N LEU A 271 -11.32 -27.50 16.33
CA LEU A 271 -12.04 -28.05 17.49
C LEU A 271 -13.57 -27.86 17.43
N ALA A 272 -14.06 -27.10 16.44
CA ALA A 272 -15.48 -26.75 16.27
C ALA A 272 -16.08 -25.99 17.46
N HIS A 273 -15.27 -25.19 18.16
CA HIS A 273 -15.69 -24.35 19.29
C HIS A 273 -16.29 -23.01 18.81
N TYR A 274 -17.41 -23.05 18.10
CA TYR A 274 -17.99 -21.89 17.42
C TYR A 274 -18.37 -20.75 18.35
N THR A 275 -18.86 -21.04 19.56
CA THR A 275 -19.19 -20.00 20.53
C THR A 275 -17.96 -19.15 20.90
N GLU A 276 -16.84 -19.82 21.11
CA GLU A 276 -15.57 -19.14 21.40
C GLU A 276 -15.07 -18.33 20.21
N LEU A 277 -15.12 -18.91 19.00
CA LEU A 277 -14.79 -18.21 17.76
C LEU A 277 -15.59 -16.91 17.56
N PHE A 278 -16.90 -16.97 17.78
CA PHE A 278 -17.74 -15.80 17.60
C PHE A 278 -17.48 -14.72 18.65
N ARG A 279 -17.18 -15.13 19.89
CA ARG A 279 -16.75 -14.22 20.94
C ARG A 279 -15.43 -13.53 20.60
N MET A 280 -14.42 -14.32 20.18
CA MET A 280 -13.11 -13.78 19.79
C MET A 280 -13.19 -12.77 18.64
N LEU A 281 -14.04 -13.04 17.64
CA LEU A 281 -14.23 -12.12 16.51
C LEU A 281 -14.91 -10.82 16.97
N ALA A 282 -15.86 -10.88 17.90
CA ALA A 282 -16.50 -9.70 18.47
C ALA A 282 -15.51 -8.87 19.30
N ASP A 283 -14.71 -9.52 20.16
CA ASP A 283 -13.71 -8.87 21.01
C ASP A 283 -12.57 -8.24 20.22
N ALA A 284 -12.27 -8.79 19.03
CA ALA A 284 -11.20 -8.31 18.16
C ALA A 284 -11.57 -7.06 17.33
N GLU A 285 -12.83 -6.62 17.36
CA GLU A 285 -13.33 -5.44 16.63
C GLU A 285 -13.06 -5.52 15.11
N VAL A 286 -13.28 -6.69 14.51
CA VAL A 286 -13.10 -6.91 13.05
C VAL A 286 -14.33 -6.51 12.22
N ASP A 287 -15.07 -5.53 12.69
CA ASP A 287 -16.33 -5.08 12.08
C ASP A 287 -16.09 -4.25 10.81
N GLU A 288 -14.96 -3.56 10.74
CA GLU A 288 -14.60 -2.78 9.57
C GLU A 288 -13.91 -3.63 8.51
N VAL A 289 -14.18 -3.29 7.24
CA VAL A 289 -13.59 -3.97 6.07
C VAL A 289 -12.07 -4.02 6.13
N THR A 290 -11.45 -2.92 6.58
CA THR A 290 -9.99 -2.81 6.67
C THR A 290 -9.41 -3.81 7.65
N GLU A 291 -9.96 -3.89 8.87
CA GLU A 291 -9.50 -4.78 9.92
C GLU A 291 -9.79 -6.25 9.57
N ALA A 292 -10.96 -6.53 9.00
CA ALA A 292 -11.29 -7.86 8.49
C ALA A 292 -10.34 -8.33 7.38
N CYS A 293 -9.99 -7.45 6.43
CA CYS A 293 -9.01 -7.77 5.39
C CYS A 293 -7.62 -8.08 5.97
N ARG A 294 -7.18 -7.35 6.98
CA ARG A 294 -5.90 -7.56 7.67
C ARG A 294 -5.86 -8.88 8.40
N PHE A 295 -6.90 -9.17 9.18
CA PHE A 295 -7.05 -10.47 9.82
C PHE A 295 -6.98 -11.62 8.81
N LEU A 296 -7.75 -11.53 7.72
CA LEU A 296 -7.76 -12.55 6.66
C LEU A 296 -6.40 -12.67 5.95
N GLU A 297 -5.66 -11.56 5.77
CA GLU A 297 -4.30 -11.60 5.23
C GLU A 297 -3.39 -12.43 6.14
N VAL A 298 -3.37 -12.15 7.44
CA VAL A 298 -2.55 -12.91 8.41
C VAL A 298 -2.99 -14.37 8.49
N LEU A 299 -4.29 -14.63 8.50
CA LEU A 299 -4.83 -16.00 8.49
C LEU A 299 -4.40 -16.78 7.23
N SER A 300 -4.39 -16.13 6.06
CA SER A 300 -3.89 -16.73 4.82
C SER A 300 -2.40 -17.07 4.88
N PHE A 301 -1.58 -16.20 5.50
CA PHE A 301 -0.17 -16.49 5.74
C PHE A 301 0.02 -17.67 6.67
N LEU A 302 -0.72 -17.71 7.77
CA LEU A 302 -0.65 -18.80 8.73
C LEU A 302 -1.02 -20.15 8.10
N LEU A 303 -2.13 -20.23 7.36
CA LEU A 303 -2.52 -21.47 6.66
C LEU A 303 -1.47 -21.89 5.62
N SER A 304 -0.88 -20.93 4.89
CA SER A 304 0.21 -21.21 3.97
C SER A 304 1.46 -21.73 4.69
N ASP A 305 1.75 -21.24 5.89
CA ASP A 305 2.88 -21.70 6.68
C ASP A 305 2.61 -23.08 7.35
N LEU A 306 1.37 -23.37 7.70
CA LEU A 306 0.99 -24.73 8.13
C LEU A 306 1.18 -25.76 6.99
N LEU A 307 0.88 -25.39 5.74
CA LEU A 307 1.22 -26.21 4.56
C LEU A 307 2.73 -26.41 4.40
N ARG A 308 3.51 -25.35 4.61
CA ARG A 308 4.98 -25.41 4.57
C ARG A 308 5.54 -26.29 5.68
N ALA A 309 5.00 -26.20 6.89
CA ALA A 309 5.37 -27.04 8.02
C ALA A 309 5.20 -28.52 7.67
N LYS A 310 4.07 -28.90 7.07
CA LYS A 310 3.81 -30.27 6.60
C LYS A 310 4.78 -30.76 5.52
N SER A 311 5.35 -29.85 4.72
CA SER A 311 6.32 -30.17 3.65
C SER A 311 7.79 -29.95 4.07
N GLY A 312 8.06 -29.53 5.30
CA GLY A 312 9.42 -29.24 5.79
C GLY A 312 10.06 -27.99 5.17
N ALA A 313 9.28 -27.08 4.59
CA ALA A 313 9.77 -25.86 3.98
C ALA A 313 9.95 -24.73 5.03
N LYS A 314 10.80 -23.73 4.70
CA LYS A 314 11.04 -22.55 5.55
C LYS A 314 9.73 -21.81 5.82
N LEU A 315 9.41 -21.58 7.09
CA LEU A 315 8.25 -20.79 7.52
C LEU A 315 8.51 -19.30 7.36
N ARG A 316 7.45 -18.53 7.13
CA ARG A 316 7.47 -17.07 7.09
C ARG A 316 7.17 -16.43 8.44
N ILE A 317 6.21 -17.03 9.18
CA ILE A 317 5.77 -16.58 10.50
C ILE A 317 5.94 -17.72 11.52
N PRO A 318 7.19 -18.10 11.86
CA PRO A 318 7.49 -19.31 12.61
C PRO A 318 6.90 -19.31 14.02
N ALA A 319 6.93 -18.17 14.73
CA ALA A 319 6.40 -18.08 16.08
C ALA A 319 4.88 -18.26 16.12
N THR A 320 4.15 -17.65 15.19
CA THR A 320 2.70 -17.81 15.05
C THR A 320 2.33 -19.23 14.62
N THR A 321 3.06 -19.81 13.68
CA THR A 321 2.83 -21.18 13.20
C THR A 321 3.02 -22.21 14.31
N ALA A 322 4.03 -22.02 15.15
CA ALA A 322 4.28 -22.89 16.32
C ALA A 322 3.12 -22.87 17.34
N GLN A 323 2.42 -21.74 17.47
CA GLN A 323 1.25 -21.65 18.37
C GLN A 323 0.14 -22.63 17.99
N VAL A 324 -0.06 -22.93 16.70
CA VAL A 324 -1.14 -23.83 16.25
C VAL A 324 -0.83 -25.30 16.58
N ASN A 325 0.46 -25.69 16.58
CA ASN A 325 0.89 -27.08 16.79
C ASN A 325 0.12 -28.08 15.91
N ILE A 326 0.20 -27.91 14.60
CA ILE A 326 -0.60 -28.69 13.62
C ILE A 326 -0.38 -30.19 13.69
N GLU A 327 0.72 -30.67 14.30
CA GLU A 327 1.00 -32.09 14.54
C GLU A 327 0.03 -32.73 15.51
N ALA A 328 -0.56 -31.94 16.42
CA ALA A 328 -1.62 -32.38 17.32
C ALA A 328 -2.95 -32.68 16.61
N PHE A 329 -3.07 -32.31 15.32
CA PHE A 329 -4.28 -32.50 14.53
C PHE A 329 -4.01 -33.30 13.25
N PRO A 330 -3.74 -34.64 13.37
CA PRO A 330 -3.35 -35.45 12.22
C PRO A 330 -4.43 -35.57 11.14
N GLN A 331 -5.70 -35.37 11.49
CA GLN A 331 -6.83 -35.33 10.54
C GLN A 331 -6.77 -34.13 9.59
N ILE A 332 -6.03 -33.06 9.93
CA ILE A 332 -5.84 -31.92 9.05
C ILE A 332 -4.66 -32.22 8.13
N ASP A 333 -4.95 -32.74 6.96
CA ASP A 333 -3.97 -33.05 5.92
C ASP A 333 -3.69 -31.85 5.00
N VAL A 334 -2.85 -32.06 4.00
CA VAL A 334 -2.51 -31.03 3.00
C VAL A 334 -3.76 -30.56 2.24
N ASN A 335 -4.66 -31.47 1.88
CA ASN A 335 -5.88 -31.14 1.14
C ASN A 335 -6.84 -30.28 1.99
N ALA A 336 -6.91 -30.54 3.30
CA ALA A 336 -7.67 -29.70 4.22
C ALA A 336 -7.16 -28.28 4.28
N LEU A 337 -5.83 -28.11 4.36
CA LEU A 337 -5.17 -26.79 4.39
C LEU A 337 -5.31 -26.05 3.06
N GLU A 338 -5.16 -26.71 1.91
CA GLU A 338 -5.37 -26.10 0.59
C GLU A 338 -6.81 -25.59 0.41
N ARG A 339 -7.79 -26.37 0.85
CA ARG A 339 -9.19 -25.92 0.87
C ARG A 339 -9.38 -24.74 1.80
N ALA A 340 -8.80 -24.77 2.99
CA ALA A 340 -8.87 -23.66 3.95
C ALA A 340 -8.30 -22.37 3.34
N VAL A 341 -7.15 -22.43 2.68
CA VAL A 341 -6.58 -21.28 1.94
C VAL A 341 -7.57 -20.75 0.89
N SER A 342 -8.18 -21.64 0.10
CA SER A 342 -9.14 -21.26 -0.94
C SER A 342 -10.38 -20.56 -0.36
N VAL A 343 -10.91 -21.07 0.76
CA VAL A 343 -12.09 -20.50 1.45
C VAL A 343 -11.76 -19.12 2.04
N VAL A 344 -10.56 -18.94 2.59
CA VAL A 344 -10.07 -17.62 3.08
C VAL A 344 -9.98 -16.64 1.92
N GLN A 345 -9.42 -17.05 0.78
CA GLN A 345 -9.26 -16.20 -0.40
C GLN A 345 -10.63 -15.75 -0.96
N GLU A 346 -11.61 -16.67 -1.04
CA GLU A 346 -12.98 -16.32 -1.41
C GLU A 346 -13.59 -15.31 -0.44
N THR A 347 -13.39 -15.55 0.87
CA THR A 347 -13.90 -14.64 1.91
C THR A 347 -13.28 -13.27 1.81
N MET A 348 -11.97 -13.15 1.54
CA MET A 348 -11.29 -11.87 1.31
C MET A 348 -11.93 -11.08 0.14
N ASN A 349 -12.19 -11.75 -0.99
CA ASN A 349 -12.83 -11.13 -2.13
C ASN A 349 -14.25 -10.63 -1.81
N ARG A 350 -15.01 -11.39 -1.01
CA ARG A 350 -16.35 -11.01 -0.57
C ARG A 350 -16.33 -9.84 0.40
N VAL A 351 -15.40 -9.81 1.36
CA VAL A 351 -15.20 -8.66 2.27
C VAL A 351 -14.83 -7.41 1.48
N ALA A 352 -13.88 -7.52 0.56
CA ALA A 352 -13.46 -6.40 -0.29
C ALA A 352 -14.59 -5.84 -1.16
N SER A 353 -15.56 -6.67 -1.57
CA SER A 353 -16.73 -6.23 -2.36
C SER A 353 -17.73 -5.38 -1.59
N ARG A 354 -17.63 -5.30 -0.28
CA ARG A 354 -18.49 -4.53 0.66
C ARG A 354 -20.01 -4.84 0.52
N ARG A 355 -20.40 -5.98 -0.06
CA ARG A 355 -21.80 -6.36 -0.21
C ARG A 355 -22.40 -7.01 1.03
N THR A 356 -21.56 -7.52 1.92
CA THR A 356 -21.97 -8.21 3.16
C THR A 356 -21.09 -7.73 4.30
N ALA A 357 -21.67 -7.57 5.48
CA ALA A 357 -20.96 -7.15 6.67
C ALA A 357 -19.83 -8.14 7.03
N PRO A 358 -18.60 -7.67 7.33
CA PRO A 358 -17.46 -8.54 7.63
C PRO A 358 -17.74 -9.57 8.73
N PRO A 359 -18.39 -9.25 9.87
CA PRO A 359 -18.66 -10.24 10.93
C PRO A 359 -19.43 -11.47 10.44
N MET A 360 -20.43 -11.29 9.59
CA MET A 360 -21.20 -12.40 9.03
C MET A 360 -20.34 -13.31 8.14
N LEU A 361 -19.43 -12.71 7.36
CA LEU A 361 -18.53 -13.45 6.49
C LEU A 361 -17.50 -14.23 7.30
N LEU A 362 -16.96 -13.62 8.36
CA LEU A 362 -15.97 -14.25 9.25
C LEU A 362 -16.59 -15.38 10.07
N GLN A 363 -17.84 -15.22 10.56
CA GLN A 363 -18.59 -16.31 11.20
C GLN A 363 -18.84 -17.47 10.24
N SER A 364 -19.24 -17.18 9.00
CA SER A 364 -19.40 -18.20 7.96
C SER A 364 -18.07 -18.91 7.65
N LEU A 365 -16.96 -18.16 7.61
CA LEU A 365 -15.63 -18.71 7.43
C LEU A 365 -15.25 -19.67 8.56
N ALA A 366 -15.48 -19.30 9.83
CA ALA A 366 -15.21 -20.12 10.98
C ALA A 366 -15.86 -21.50 10.91
N ILE A 367 -17.10 -21.58 10.39
CA ILE A 367 -17.82 -22.85 10.23
C ILE A 367 -17.22 -23.67 9.08
N LYS A 368 -16.89 -23.04 7.97
CA LYS A 368 -16.48 -23.70 6.72
C LYS A 368 -15.00 -24.11 6.69
N LEU A 369 -14.15 -23.45 7.48
CA LEU A 369 -12.69 -23.52 7.33
C LEU A 369 -12.18 -24.98 7.35
N PHE A 370 -12.68 -25.82 8.27
CA PHE A 370 -12.34 -27.21 8.36
C PHE A 370 -13.58 -28.12 8.36
N GLU A 371 -14.63 -27.74 7.63
CA GLU A 371 -15.82 -28.57 7.47
C GLU A 371 -15.45 -29.90 6.79
N GLY A 372 -15.88 -31.00 7.39
CA GLY A 372 -15.57 -32.37 6.91
C GLY A 372 -14.26 -32.97 7.40
N TYR A 373 -13.48 -32.25 8.25
CA TYR A 373 -12.21 -32.72 8.86
C TYR A 373 -12.25 -32.73 10.39
N LYS A 374 -13.43 -32.73 10.96
CA LYS A 374 -13.68 -32.66 12.42
C LYS A 374 -13.87 -34.06 13.01
#